data_ca70f4f9edc2e7d9f76ace0b316f9d9f
#
_entry.id   ca70f4f9edc2e7d9f76ace0b316f9d9f
#
_cell.length_a   1.000
_cell.length_b   1.000
_cell.length_c   1.000
_cell.angle_alpha   90.00
_cell.angle_beta   90.00
_cell.angle_gamma   90.00
#
_symmetry.space_group_name_H-M   'P 1'
#
loop_
_entity.id
_entity.type
_entity.pdbx_description
1 polymer ?
#
loop_
_entity_poly.entity_id
_entity_poly.type
_entity_poly.pdbx_seq_one_letter_code
_entity_poly.pdbx_strand_id
1 'polypeptide(L)'
;YENLLADLNLKAEEVPLLAGEVVHADQKGICASMNEIIDTLPQVIPTAHVVSSAGCPAAGDNLHFTARGYRMLGARYAETMLQLLGYRALVNKQEVTRMKLWYSASAHRWVEALPVGNSRLGAMVYGGTDKEEIQLNEETFWAGGPYSNDNPKGKEALAKVRELVFANRLSEAQKMIDENFFTGQHGMRFLTMGSLFINQPEHKNVENYYRELDIENAVAVTRYMVDGVTYTRTVFSSFADDVIVVRMEADKPKALNFDLSYNSPLKHAVTAKGNELIVKCEGAEQEGIPAALNAECRVLVKHNGKSGKSNESVVVNQATVATLYISAATNFVNYHDVSGNASKLVSTSLKRAVKIPYEQALANHIAAYKKQFDRVKFSIPSTETSTLETDKRVAAFGEGKD
;
A
#
# COMPACT_ATOMS: atom_id res chain seq x y z
N TYR A 1 -33.02 0.88 40.45
CA TYR A 1 -32.94 -0.24 39.53
C TYR A 1 -34.03 -1.26 39.86
N GLU A 2 -34.06 -1.85 41.05
CA GLU A 2 -35.03 -2.86 41.46
C GLU A 2 -36.49 -2.41 41.34
N ASN A 3 -36.82 -1.17 41.73
CA ASN A 3 -38.16 -0.62 41.57
C ASN A 3 -38.57 -0.54 40.08
N LEU A 4 -37.63 -0.16 39.19
CA LEU A 4 -37.90 -0.08 37.75
C LEU A 4 -38.14 -1.45 37.16
N LEU A 5 -37.41 -2.49 37.61
CA LEU A 5 -37.60 -3.85 37.17
C LEU A 5 -38.97 -4.42 37.64
N ALA A 6 -39.36 -4.11 38.90
CA ALA A 6 -40.65 -4.48 39.45
C ALA A 6 -41.80 -3.83 38.66
N ASP A 7 -41.70 -2.54 38.32
CA ASP A 7 -42.70 -1.81 37.54
C ASP A 7 -42.85 -2.37 36.13
N LEU A 8 -41.76 -2.90 35.55
CA LEU A 8 -41.73 -3.52 34.22
C LEU A 8 -42.00 -5.01 34.23
N ASN A 9 -42.20 -5.63 35.40
CA ASN A 9 -42.34 -7.09 35.60
C ASN A 9 -41.18 -7.91 34.99
N LEU A 10 -39.93 -7.38 35.18
CA LEU A 10 -38.71 -7.98 34.73
C LEU A 10 -37.89 -8.50 35.91
N LYS A 11 -37.05 -9.50 35.69
CA LYS A 11 -36.12 -10.01 36.70
C LYS A 11 -34.73 -9.38 36.49
N ALA A 12 -34.01 -9.17 37.58
CA ALA A 12 -32.66 -8.59 37.52
C ALA A 12 -31.71 -9.38 36.62
N GLU A 13 -31.83 -10.73 36.66
CA GLU A 13 -30.98 -11.62 35.85
C GLU A 13 -31.22 -11.47 34.32
N GLU A 14 -32.42 -10.97 33.95
CA GLU A 14 -32.84 -10.81 32.56
C GLU A 14 -32.42 -9.42 31.98
N VAL A 15 -32.05 -8.48 32.88
CA VAL A 15 -31.74 -7.07 32.47
C VAL A 15 -30.41 -6.65 33.08
N PRO A 16 -29.32 -6.76 32.36
CA PRO A 16 -28.01 -6.28 32.85
C PRO A 16 -27.99 -4.76 32.97
N LEU A 17 -27.36 -4.26 34.05
CA LEU A 17 -27.08 -2.85 34.25
C LEU A 17 -25.69 -2.51 33.72
N LEU A 18 -25.59 -1.63 32.74
CA LEU A 18 -24.31 -1.09 32.29
C LEU A 18 -24.04 0.28 32.90
N ALA A 19 -22.94 0.42 33.62
CA ALA A 19 -22.48 1.67 34.21
C ALA A 19 -21.15 2.09 33.57
N GLY A 20 -21.13 3.25 32.91
CA GLY A 20 -19.88 3.78 32.35
C GLY A 20 -19.13 4.65 33.35
N GLU A 21 -17.83 4.57 33.31
CA GLU A 21 -16.96 5.49 34.02
C GLU A 21 -17.12 6.94 33.48
N VAL A 22 -16.90 7.93 34.35
CA VAL A 22 -16.72 9.34 33.96
C VAL A 22 -15.34 9.51 33.33
N VAL A 23 -14.99 10.72 32.87
CA VAL A 23 -13.67 10.97 32.26
C VAL A 23 -12.55 10.44 33.15
N HIS A 24 -11.75 9.51 32.61
CA HIS A 24 -10.73 8.78 33.35
C HIS A 24 -9.53 9.65 33.72
N ALA A 25 -8.78 9.24 34.74
CA ALA A 25 -7.61 9.96 35.24
C ALA A 25 -6.50 10.14 34.19
N ASP A 26 -6.32 9.17 33.28
CA ASP A 26 -5.36 9.24 32.16
C ASP A 26 -5.67 10.38 31.17
N GLN A 27 -6.92 10.86 31.16
CA GLN A 27 -7.39 11.99 30.38
C GLN A 27 -7.58 13.26 31.26
N LYS A 28 -7.01 13.28 32.46
CA LYS A 28 -7.10 14.38 33.44
C LYS A 28 -8.54 14.71 33.88
N GLY A 29 -9.40 13.70 33.97
CA GLY A 29 -10.79 13.85 34.39
C GLY A 29 -10.90 14.45 35.78
N ILE A 30 -11.65 15.56 35.94
CA ILE A 30 -11.82 16.25 37.24
C ILE A 30 -12.69 15.46 38.23
N CYS A 31 -13.51 14.55 37.74
CA CYS A 31 -14.34 13.64 38.54
C CYS A 31 -13.80 12.19 38.52
N ALA A 32 -12.56 11.97 38.10
CA ALA A 32 -11.98 10.62 37.93
C ALA A 32 -12.02 9.76 39.20
N SER A 33 -12.00 10.35 40.40
CA SER A 33 -12.13 9.65 41.68
C SER A 33 -13.49 8.94 41.85
N MET A 34 -14.53 9.35 41.07
CA MET A 34 -15.82 8.68 41.08
C MET A 34 -15.76 7.30 40.43
N ASN A 35 -14.77 7.04 39.57
CA ASN A 35 -14.62 5.75 38.92
C ASN A 35 -14.32 4.63 39.94
N GLU A 36 -13.56 4.91 40.98
CA GLU A 36 -13.33 3.96 42.09
C GLU A 36 -14.66 3.51 42.76
N ILE A 37 -15.65 4.40 42.82
CA ILE A 37 -16.97 4.09 43.35
C ILE A 37 -17.78 3.31 42.30
N ILE A 38 -17.75 3.73 41.03
CA ILE A 38 -18.44 3.06 39.92
C ILE A 38 -17.95 1.61 39.80
N ASP A 39 -16.67 1.37 39.97
CA ASP A 39 -16.03 0.05 39.90
C ASP A 39 -16.51 -0.92 40.99
N THR A 40 -17.10 -0.41 42.09
CA THR A 40 -17.69 -1.24 43.13
C THR A 40 -19.12 -1.67 42.84
N LEU A 41 -19.77 -1.14 41.80
CA LEU A 41 -21.19 -1.47 41.51
C LEU A 41 -21.48 -2.96 41.32
N PRO A 42 -20.63 -3.77 40.68
CA PRO A 42 -20.86 -5.22 40.57
C PRO A 42 -20.85 -5.95 41.92
N GLN A 43 -20.27 -5.37 42.96
CA GLN A 43 -20.26 -5.94 44.31
C GLN A 43 -21.60 -5.71 45.03
N VAL A 44 -22.34 -4.68 44.64
CA VAL A 44 -23.63 -4.30 45.25
C VAL A 44 -24.79 -4.76 44.36
N ILE A 45 -24.63 -4.68 43.06
CA ILE A 45 -25.62 -5.08 42.06
C ILE A 45 -25.00 -6.19 41.21
N PRO A 46 -25.34 -7.47 41.45
CA PRO A 46 -24.68 -8.60 40.78
C PRO A 46 -24.80 -8.61 39.26
N THR A 47 -25.80 -7.93 38.69
CA THR A 47 -26.01 -7.78 37.25
C THR A 47 -25.46 -6.49 36.67
N ALA A 48 -24.74 -5.71 37.50
CA ALA A 48 -24.05 -4.51 37.01
C ALA A 48 -22.70 -4.88 36.36
N HIS A 49 -22.41 -4.20 35.29
CA HIS A 49 -21.16 -4.31 34.54
C HIS A 49 -20.61 -2.91 34.31
N VAL A 50 -19.35 -2.69 34.67
CA VAL A 50 -18.69 -1.40 34.48
C VAL A 50 -18.08 -1.34 33.09
N VAL A 51 -18.30 -0.21 32.40
CA VAL A 51 -17.72 0.09 31.09
C VAL A 51 -16.64 1.16 31.25
N SER A 52 -15.39 0.74 31.08
CA SER A 52 -14.25 1.64 31.28
C SER A 52 -14.16 2.77 30.26
N SER A 53 -13.86 3.97 30.72
CA SER A 53 -13.60 5.15 29.92
C SER A 53 -12.12 5.42 29.65
N ALA A 54 -11.23 4.57 30.12
CA ALA A 54 -9.78 4.74 29.94
C ALA A 54 -9.40 4.96 28.47
N GLY A 55 -8.61 6.00 28.17
CA GLY A 55 -8.21 6.38 26.83
C GLY A 55 -9.31 7.04 25.97
N CYS A 56 -10.53 7.26 26.52
CA CYS A 56 -11.57 8.03 25.81
C CYS A 56 -11.26 9.53 25.91
N PRO A 57 -10.98 10.25 24.79
CA PRO A 57 -10.53 11.63 24.84
C PRO A 57 -11.54 12.56 25.55
N ALA A 58 -11.06 13.35 26.51
CA ALA A 58 -11.83 14.38 27.19
C ALA A 58 -11.97 15.66 26.34
N ALA A 59 -13.03 16.40 26.56
CA ALA A 59 -13.19 17.77 26.09
C ALA A 59 -12.32 18.74 26.89
N GLY A 60 -12.24 20.00 26.48
CA GLY A 60 -11.37 20.99 27.14
C GLY A 60 -11.75 21.34 28.57
N ASP A 61 -12.93 20.93 29.04
CA ASP A 61 -13.39 21.08 30.43
C ASP A 61 -13.00 19.91 31.33
N ASN A 62 -12.39 18.86 30.80
CA ASN A 62 -12.01 17.63 31.49
C ASN A 62 -13.15 16.93 32.27
N LEU A 63 -14.39 17.29 31.98
CA LEU A 63 -15.61 16.73 32.57
C LEU A 63 -16.41 15.91 31.53
N HIS A 64 -16.47 16.41 30.31
CA HIS A 64 -17.17 15.77 29.20
C HIS A 64 -16.19 15.10 28.24
N PHE A 65 -16.67 14.10 27.51
CA PHE A 65 -15.89 13.49 26.45
C PHE A 65 -16.03 14.31 25.15
N THR A 66 -14.99 14.27 24.32
CA THR A 66 -15.13 14.73 22.93
C THR A 66 -16.12 13.84 22.16
N ALA A 67 -16.59 14.26 20.99
CA ALA A 67 -17.41 13.42 20.12
C ALA A 67 -16.72 12.07 19.77
N ARG A 68 -15.38 12.04 19.70
CA ARG A 68 -14.60 10.81 19.56
C ARG A 68 -14.65 9.97 20.84
N GLY A 69 -14.48 10.59 21.99
CA GLY A 69 -14.57 9.92 23.29
C GLY A 69 -15.92 9.25 23.52
N TYR A 70 -17.03 9.95 23.25
CA TYR A 70 -18.37 9.38 23.32
C TYR A 70 -18.58 8.21 22.36
N ARG A 71 -18.07 8.27 21.14
CA ARG A 71 -18.15 7.13 20.20
C ARG A 71 -17.35 5.91 20.69
N MET A 72 -16.18 6.13 21.26
CA MET A 72 -15.37 5.05 21.83
C MET A 72 -16.05 4.39 23.03
N LEU A 73 -16.57 5.21 23.95
CA LEU A 73 -17.29 4.71 25.12
C LEU A 73 -18.58 3.97 24.70
N GLY A 74 -19.34 4.54 23.75
CA GLY A 74 -20.54 3.91 23.20
C GLY A 74 -20.29 2.57 22.54
N ALA A 75 -19.16 2.41 21.81
CA ALA A 75 -18.75 1.13 21.26
C ALA A 75 -18.49 0.09 22.36
N ARG A 76 -17.84 0.47 23.47
CA ARG A 76 -17.60 -0.41 24.61
C ARG A 76 -18.90 -0.83 25.32
N TYR A 77 -19.86 0.09 25.44
CA TYR A 77 -21.21 -0.22 25.94
C TYR A 77 -21.90 -1.29 25.07
N ALA A 78 -21.88 -1.08 23.75
CA ALA A 78 -22.46 -2.03 22.80
C ALA A 78 -21.80 -3.40 22.89
N GLU A 79 -20.45 -3.43 22.97
CA GLU A 79 -19.67 -4.65 23.13
C GLU A 79 -20.05 -5.43 24.39
N THR A 80 -20.09 -4.75 25.53
CA THR A 80 -20.45 -5.37 26.81
C THR A 80 -21.88 -5.90 26.75
N MET A 81 -22.83 -5.15 26.20
CA MET A 81 -24.23 -5.58 26.09
C MET A 81 -24.37 -6.82 25.19
N LEU A 82 -23.71 -6.83 24.03
CA LEU A 82 -23.76 -7.97 23.11
C LEU A 82 -23.21 -9.24 23.76
N GLN A 83 -22.11 -9.13 24.51
CA GLN A 83 -21.55 -10.27 25.27
C GLN A 83 -22.55 -10.82 26.28
N LEU A 84 -23.24 -9.94 27.02
CA LEU A 84 -24.22 -10.32 28.04
C LEU A 84 -25.47 -10.96 27.44
N LEU A 85 -25.89 -10.53 26.28
CA LEU A 85 -27.00 -11.10 25.53
C LEU A 85 -26.67 -12.44 24.85
N GLY A 86 -25.45 -12.98 25.08
CA GLY A 86 -25.04 -14.26 24.51
C GLY A 86 -24.74 -14.20 23.01
N TYR A 87 -24.87 -13.00 22.42
CA TYR A 87 -24.22 -12.80 21.13
C TYR A 87 -22.74 -12.91 21.43
N ARG A 88 -22.07 -13.96 20.94
CA ARG A 88 -20.64 -13.87 20.76
C ARG A 88 -20.47 -12.56 20.02
N ALA A 89 -20.00 -11.56 20.75
CA ALA A 89 -19.58 -10.37 20.08
C ALA A 89 -18.65 -10.84 18.98
N LEU A 90 -18.96 -10.52 17.72
CA LEU A 90 -18.01 -10.47 16.63
C LEU A 90 -17.01 -9.32 16.89
N VAL A 91 -16.99 -8.86 18.11
CA VAL A 91 -15.94 -8.18 18.78
C VAL A 91 -15.05 -9.27 19.38
N ASN A 92 -14.47 -10.09 18.49
CA ASN A 92 -13.05 -10.29 18.71
C ASN A 92 -12.54 -8.91 19.14
N LYS A 93 -11.69 -8.81 20.22
CA LYS A 93 -10.67 -7.76 20.17
C LYS A 93 -10.31 -7.65 18.70
N GLN A 94 -10.94 -6.72 18.01
CA GLN A 94 -10.45 -6.38 16.72
C GLN A 94 -9.04 -5.91 17.10
N GLU A 95 -8.15 -6.81 16.94
CA GLU A 95 -7.29 -6.55 15.76
C GLU A 95 -8.22 -6.03 14.71
N VAL A 96 -8.35 -4.68 14.73
CA VAL A 96 -8.97 -3.91 13.64
C VAL A 96 -8.42 -4.64 12.46
N THR A 97 -9.27 -5.41 11.76
CA THR A 97 -8.77 -6.30 10.73
C THR A 97 -8.22 -5.32 9.74
N ARG A 98 -6.90 -5.09 9.86
CA ARG A 98 -6.19 -4.16 9.01
C ARG A 98 -6.55 -4.58 7.62
N MET A 99 -7.06 -3.67 6.83
CA MET A 99 -7.31 -3.97 5.43
C MET A 99 -5.97 -4.31 4.80
N LYS A 100 -5.74 -5.61 4.63
CA LYS A 100 -4.46 -6.12 4.13
C LYS A 100 -4.64 -7.26 3.16
N LEU A 101 -3.71 -7.36 2.23
CA LEU A 101 -3.42 -8.62 1.54
C LEU A 101 -2.25 -9.27 2.27
N TRP A 102 -2.32 -10.58 2.56
CA TRP A 102 -1.21 -11.24 3.24
C TRP A 102 -1.01 -12.68 2.76
N TYR A 103 0.22 -13.16 2.88
CA TYR A 103 0.66 -14.45 2.37
C TYR A 103 1.77 -15.03 3.25
N SER A 104 1.84 -16.36 3.32
CA SER A 104 2.91 -17.11 4.00
C SER A 104 4.03 -17.57 3.05
N ALA A 105 4.00 -17.16 1.79
CA ALA A 105 5.02 -17.46 0.78
C ALA A 105 5.31 -16.26 -0.12
N SER A 106 6.51 -16.23 -0.74
CA SER A 106 6.86 -15.26 -1.77
C SER A 106 6.01 -15.42 -3.03
N ALA A 107 5.88 -14.37 -3.82
CA ALA A 107 5.24 -14.44 -5.13
C ALA A 107 6.13 -15.19 -6.14
N HIS A 108 5.52 -16.04 -6.93
CA HIS A 108 6.15 -16.70 -8.07
C HIS A 108 5.67 -16.13 -9.41
N ARG A 109 4.50 -15.50 -9.40
CA ARG A 109 3.89 -14.86 -10.58
C ARG A 109 3.61 -13.39 -10.29
N TRP A 110 3.59 -12.59 -11.34
CA TRP A 110 3.34 -11.15 -11.26
C TRP A 110 2.04 -10.80 -10.51
N VAL A 111 0.98 -11.54 -10.73
CA VAL A 111 -0.34 -11.34 -10.09
C VAL A 111 -0.36 -11.63 -8.57
N GLU A 112 0.67 -12.27 -8.06
CA GLU A 112 0.83 -12.57 -6.63
C GLU A 112 1.69 -11.52 -5.91
N ALA A 113 2.41 -10.68 -6.67
CA ALA A 113 3.25 -9.63 -6.11
C ALA A 113 2.41 -8.49 -5.52
N LEU A 114 2.95 -7.79 -4.54
CA LEU A 114 2.28 -6.70 -3.85
C LEU A 114 2.52 -5.37 -4.55
N PRO A 115 1.46 -4.66 -5.00
CA PRO A 115 1.60 -3.39 -5.69
C PRO A 115 1.81 -2.23 -4.72
N VAL A 116 2.75 -1.35 -5.03
CA VAL A 116 2.88 -0.02 -4.42
C VAL A 116 3.03 1.03 -5.51
N GLY A 117 2.48 2.23 -5.31
CA GLY A 117 2.53 3.29 -6.33
C GLY A 117 2.19 4.67 -5.78
N ASN A 118 2.65 5.71 -6.50
CA ASN A 118 2.39 7.11 -6.16
C ASN A 118 1.86 7.90 -7.37
N SER A 119 1.17 7.24 -8.31
CA SER A 119 0.71 7.72 -9.61
C SER A 119 1.84 7.79 -10.67
N ARG A 120 3.02 8.26 -10.36
CA ARG A 120 4.15 8.37 -11.30
C ARG A 120 5.04 7.13 -11.31
N LEU A 121 5.40 6.61 -10.15
CA LEU A 121 6.19 5.40 -9.98
C LEU A 121 5.33 4.28 -9.46
N GLY A 122 5.49 3.09 -10.03
CA GLY A 122 4.89 1.87 -9.57
C GLY A 122 5.92 0.78 -9.33
N ALA A 123 5.66 -0.11 -8.37
CA ALA A 123 6.45 -1.29 -8.14
C ALA A 123 5.57 -2.49 -7.77
N MET A 124 5.96 -3.66 -8.28
CA MET A 124 5.44 -4.96 -7.85
C MET A 124 6.50 -5.64 -7.00
N VAL A 125 6.17 -5.90 -5.71
CA VAL A 125 7.09 -6.45 -4.70
C VAL A 125 6.80 -7.93 -4.52
N TYR A 126 7.75 -8.79 -4.86
CA TYR A 126 7.55 -10.26 -4.86
C TYR A 126 7.73 -10.88 -3.48
N GLY A 127 8.55 -10.29 -2.61
CA GLY A 127 8.81 -10.81 -1.27
C GLY A 127 9.80 -11.97 -1.24
N GLY A 128 10.71 -12.07 -2.22
CA GLY A 128 11.76 -13.08 -2.26
C GLY A 128 12.74 -12.93 -1.09
N THR A 129 13.36 -14.03 -0.65
CA THR A 129 14.27 -14.04 0.49
C THR A 129 15.73 -14.09 0.09
N ASP A 130 16.12 -15.06 -0.73
CA ASP A 130 17.45 -15.16 -1.32
C ASP A 130 17.65 -14.22 -2.52
N LYS A 131 16.56 -13.90 -3.21
CA LYS A 131 16.51 -12.94 -4.31
C LYS A 131 15.15 -12.24 -4.30
N GLU A 132 15.13 -11.01 -3.79
CA GLU A 132 13.94 -10.14 -3.95
C GLU A 132 13.88 -9.60 -5.36
N GLU A 133 12.70 -9.60 -5.95
CA GLU A 133 12.40 -8.89 -7.19
C GLU A 133 11.45 -7.72 -6.91
N ILE A 134 11.82 -6.54 -7.38
CA ILE A 134 10.98 -5.35 -7.39
C ILE A 134 10.87 -4.88 -8.83
N GLN A 135 9.77 -5.24 -9.50
CA GLN A 135 9.52 -4.78 -10.87
C GLN A 135 9.04 -3.34 -10.86
N LEU A 136 9.65 -2.50 -11.70
CA LEU A 136 9.47 -1.06 -11.70
C LEU A 136 8.75 -0.57 -12.95
N ASN A 137 7.88 0.43 -12.75
CA ASN A 137 7.21 1.16 -13.81
C ASN A 137 7.28 2.68 -13.55
N GLU A 138 7.28 3.43 -14.65
CA GLU A 138 7.17 4.89 -14.66
C GLU A 138 6.11 5.30 -15.68
N GLU A 139 5.19 6.19 -15.30
CA GLU A 139 3.92 6.45 -16.02
C GLU A 139 4.08 6.93 -17.47
N THR A 140 5.19 7.57 -17.80
CA THR A 140 5.42 8.14 -19.13
C THR A 140 6.24 7.25 -20.06
N PHE A 141 6.64 6.04 -19.60
CA PHE A 141 7.49 5.16 -20.40
C PHE A 141 6.66 4.30 -21.34
N TRP A 142 6.46 4.79 -22.56
CA TRP A 142 5.69 4.14 -23.62
C TRP A 142 6.56 3.87 -24.85
N ALA A 143 6.14 2.91 -25.69
CA ALA A 143 6.80 2.64 -26.98
C ALA A 143 6.61 3.81 -27.95
N GLY A 144 7.38 3.84 -29.01
CA GLY A 144 7.32 4.89 -30.04
C GLY A 144 7.78 6.25 -29.54
N GLY A 145 7.16 7.28 -30.07
CA GLY A 145 7.41 8.69 -29.79
C GLY A 145 6.22 9.56 -30.19
N PRO A 146 6.36 10.87 -30.23
CA PRO A 146 5.29 11.74 -30.72
C PRO A 146 4.84 11.37 -32.14
N TYR A 147 3.55 11.16 -32.33
CA TYR A 147 2.94 10.87 -33.61
C TYR A 147 1.52 11.45 -33.68
N SER A 148 0.98 11.57 -34.89
CA SER A 148 -0.43 11.93 -35.09
C SER A 148 -1.22 10.68 -35.49
N ASN A 149 -2.29 10.42 -34.79
CA ASN A 149 -3.25 9.35 -35.11
C ASN A 149 -4.53 9.90 -35.79
N ASP A 150 -4.45 11.12 -36.29
CA ASP A 150 -5.55 11.76 -37.01
C ASP A 150 -5.55 11.32 -38.46
N ASN A 151 -6.66 10.69 -38.93
CA ASN A 151 -6.85 10.39 -40.33
C ASN A 151 -7.57 11.57 -40.98
N PRO A 152 -6.95 12.27 -41.96
CA PRO A 152 -7.58 13.42 -42.62
C PRO A 152 -8.88 13.07 -43.37
N LYS A 153 -9.07 11.81 -43.81
CA LYS A 153 -10.29 11.32 -44.47
C LYS A 153 -11.50 11.29 -43.50
N GLY A 154 -11.28 11.20 -42.17
CA GLY A 154 -12.34 11.12 -41.19
C GLY A 154 -13.31 12.30 -41.22
N LYS A 155 -12.77 13.51 -41.41
CA LYS A 155 -13.59 14.73 -41.55
C LYS A 155 -14.56 14.67 -42.73
N GLU A 156 -14.11 14.19 -43.86
CA GLU A 156 -14.91 14.07 -45.08
C GLU A 156 -15.97 12.96 -44.98
N ALA A 157 -15.58 11.84 -44.34
CA ALA A 157 -16.47 10.68 -44.18
C ALA A 157 -17.56 10.92 -43.11
N LEU A 158 -17.36 11.86 -42.16
CA LEU A 158 -18.24 12.04 -41.01
C LEU A 158 -19.72 12.26 -41.38
N ALA A 159 -20.01 13.07 -42.39
CA ALA A 159 -21.38 13.35 -42.81
C ALA A 159 -22.08 12.06 -43.23
N LYS A 160 -21.39 11.23 -44.03
CA LYS A 160 -21.96 9.97 -44.50
C LYS A 160 -22.11 8.92 -43.40
N VAL A 161 -21.16 8.86 -42.47
CA VAL A 161 -21.31 8.00 -41.30
C VAL A 161 -22.56 8.36 -40.48
N ARG A 162 -22.82 9.65 -40.26
CA ARG A 162 -24.03 10.12 -39.58
C ARG A 162 -25.31 9.72 -40.33
N GLU A 163 -25.38 9.90 -41.64
CA GLU A 163 -26.51 9.44 -42.45
C GLU A 163 -26.79 7.94 -42.28
N LEU A 164 -25.76 7.12 -42.34
CA LEU A 164 -25.86 5.68 -42.17
C LEU A 164 -26.35 5.30 -40.75
N VAL A 165 -25.85 5.95 -39.73
CA VAL A 165 -26.30 5.74 -38.35
C VAL A 165 -27.78 6.11 -38.19
N PHE A 166 -28.20 7.28 -38.67
CA PHE A 166 -29.60 7.70 -38.60
C PHE A 166 -30.53 6.83 -39.46
N ALA A 167 -30.02 6.23 -40.52
CA ALA A 167 -30.77 5.25 -41.35
C ALA A 167 -30.74 3.83 -40.72
N ASN A 168 -30.20 3.64 -39.51
CA ASN A 168 -30.02 2.34 -38.86
C ASN A 168 -29.17 1.32 -39.63
N ARG A 169 -28.27 1.81 -40.50
CA ARG A 169 -27.35 1.00 -41.31
C ARG A 169 -26.00 0.88 -40.61
N LEU A 170 -26.03 0.31 -39.40
CA LEU A 170 -24.90 0.35 -38.46
C LEU A 170 -23.65 -0.38 -38.97
N SER A 171 -23.82 -1.52 -39.66
CA SER A 171 -22.69 -2.28 -40.24
C SER A 171 -21.93 -1.49 -41.30
N GLU A 172 -22.66 -0.72 -42.13
CA GLU A 172 -22.04 0.11 -43.16
C GLU A 172 -21.39 1.36 -42.55
N ALA A 173 -21.99 1.92 -41.50
CA ALA A 173 -21.40 2.99 -40.77
C ALA A 173 -20.08 2.54 -40.11
N GLN A 174 -20.05 1.37 -39.48
CA GLN A 174 -18.84 0.80 -38.86
C GLN A 174 -17.74 0.60 -39.91
N LYS A 175 -18.06 -0.04 -41.05
CA LYS A 175 -17.09 -0.23 -42.15
C LYS A 175 -16.49 1.10 -42.64
N MET A 176 -17.32 2.13 -42.77
CA MET A 176 -16.86 3.46 -43.19
C MET A 176 -15.96 4.12 -42.11
N ILE A 177 -16.26 3.90 -40.83
CA ILE A 177 -15.41 4.36 -39.73
C ILE A 177 -14.06 3.65 -39.81
N ASP A 178 -14.04 2.33 -39.92
CA ASP A 178 -12.80 1.54 -39.94
C ASP A 178 -11.91 1.94 -41.13
N GLU A 179 -12.47 2.26 -42.27
CA GLU A 179 -11.72 2.65 -43.47
C GLU A 179 -11.22 4.10 -43.45
N ASN A 180 -11.88 4.99 -42.74
CA ASN A 180 -11.62 6.43 -42.88
C ASN A 180 -11.20 7.15 -41.59
N PHE A 181 -11.41 6.58 -40.44
CA PHE A 181 -11.10 7.25 -39.16
C PHE A 181 -9.82 6.75 -38.51
N PHE A 182 -9.39 5.52 -38.81
CA PHE A 182 -8.16 4.96 -38.24
C PHE A 182 -6.99 5.09 -39.24
N THR A 183 -5.81 5.25 -38.68
CA THR A 183 -4.54 5.35 -39.41
C THR A 183 -3.85 3.98 -39.58
N GLY A 184 -4.34 2.94 -38.87
CA GLY A 184 -3.69 1.64 -38.75
C GLY A 184 -2.75 1.53 -37.56
N GLN A 185 -2.53 2.62 -36.82
CA GLN A 185 -1.79 2.63 -35.57
C GLN A 185 -2.78 2.55 -34.42
N HIS A 186 -2.55 1.61 -33.49
CA HIS A 186 -3.52 1.25 -32.44
C HIS A 186 -3.21 1.87 -31.07
N GLY A 187 -2.28 2.78 -30.99
CA GLY A 187 -1.75 3.34 -29.77
C GLY A 187 -0.51 2.59 -29.29
N MET A 188 0.33 3.30 -28.60
CA MET A 188 1.61 2.78 -28.14
C MET A 188 1.44 1.96 -26.87
N ARG A 189 2.18 0.85 -26.75
CA ARG A 189 2.15 0.01 -25.55
C ARG A 189 2.94 0.66 -24.41
N PHE A 190 2.44 0.45 -23.20
CA PHE A 190 3.16 0.80 -21.98
C PHE A 190 4.37 -0.12 -21.79
N LEU A 191 5.51 0.44 -21.46
CA LEU A 191 6.76 -0.30 -21.27
C LEU A 191 7.08 -0.47 -19.79
N THR A 192 7.53 -1.65 -19.41
CA THR A 192 8.15 -1.85 -18.10
C THR A 192 9.57 -1.28 -18.10
N MET A 193 9.98 -0.75 -16.96
CA MET A 193 11.39 -0.38 -16.78
C MET A 193 12.29 -1.61 -16.57
N GLY A 194 11.71 -2.71 -16.09
CA GLY A 194 12.44 -3.91 -15.68
C GLY A 194 12.40 -4.13 -14.19
N SER A 195 13.28 -4.97 -13.68
CA SER A 195 13.29 -5.39 -12.27
C SER A 195 14.62 -5.08 -11.59
N LEU A 196 14.53 -4.48 -10.42
CA LEU A 196 15.60 -4.41 -9.44
C LEU A 196 15.61 -5.72 -8.65
N PHE A 197 16.77 -6.33 -8.51
CA PHE A 197 16.99 -7.49 -7.65
C PHE A 197 17.85 -7.13 -6.44
N ILE A 198 17.42 -7.62 -5.27
CA ILE A 198 18.22 -7.56 -4.04
C ILE A 198 18.63 -9.00 -3.76
N ASN A 199 19.92 -9.31 -3.95
CA ASN A 199 20.45 -10.65 -3.84
C ASN A 199 21.03 -10.90 -2.45
N GLN A 200 20.52 -11.93 -1.78
CA GLN A 200 20.94 -12.42 -0.45
C GLN A 200 21.09 -13.95 -0.51
N PRO A 201 22.06 -14.47 -1.26
CA PRO A 201 22.13 -15.89 -1.64
C PRO A 201 22.24 -16.87 -0.46
N GLU A 202 22.61 -16.38 0.72
CA GLU A 202 22.68 -17.18 1.94
C GLU A 202 21.30 -17.36 2.63
N HIS A 203 20.25 -16.64 2.22
CA HIS A 203 18.92 -16.70 2.82
C HIS A 203 18.07 -17.85 2.24
N LYS A 204 18.52 -19.11 2.43
CA LYS A 204 17.88 -20.30 1.84
C LYS A 204 16.97 -21.05 2.81
N ASN A 205 17.38 -21.18 4.08
CA ASN A 205 16.62 -21.90 5.10
C ASN A 205 15.72 -20.93 5.85
N VAL A 206 14.58 -20.61 5.24
CA VAL A 206 13.68 -19.57 5.72
C VAL A 206 12.64 -20.13 6.67
N GLU A 207 12.50 -19.50 7.82
CA GLU A 207 11.49 -19.79 8.83
C GLU A 207 10.60 -18.58 9.06
N ASN A 208 9.36 -18.79 9.54
CA ASN A 208 8.44 -17.74 9.94
C ASN A 208 8.20 -16.67 8.86
N TYR A 209 8.11 -17.12 7.60
CA TYR A 209 7.90 -16.20 6.49
C TYR A 209 6.50 -15.57 6.55
N TYR A 210 6.47 -14.27 6.33
CA TYR A 210 5.25 -13.47 6.25
C TYR A 210 5.44 -12.28 5.31
N ARG A 211 4.48 -12.01 4.44
CA ARG A 211 4.40 -10.75 3.69
C ARG A 211 2.99 -10.20 3.69
N GLU A 212 2.88 -8.88 3.72
CA GLU A 212 1.60 -8.18 3.64
C GLU A 212 1.70 -6.88 2.84
N LEU A 213 0.58 -6.47 2.27
CA LEU A 213 0.30 -5.10 1.87
C LEU A 213 -0.72 -4.53 2.85
N ASP A 214 -0.29 -3.59 3.67
CA ASP A 214 -1.18 -2.76 4.49
C ASP A 214 -1.87 -1.75 3.58
N ILE A 215 -3.14 -2.02 3.23
CA ILE A 215 -3.92 -1.19 2.30
C ILE A 215 -4.28 0.15 2.95
N GLU A 216 -4.41 0.21 4.28
CA GLU A 216 -4.76 1.45 4.99
C GLU A 216 -3.62 2.47 5.01
N ASN A 217 -2.37 2.00 4.88
CA ASN A 217 -1.18 2.83 4.90
C ASN A 217 -0.37 2.78 3.60
N ALA A 218 -0.77 1.96 2.62
CA ALA A 218 -0.07 1.69 1.35
C ALA A 218 1.40 1.27 1.55
N VAL A 219 1.64 0.32 2.45
CA VAL A 219 2.97 -0.17 2.82
C VAL A 219 3.03 -1.69 2.64
N ALA A 220 3.98 -2.16 1.86
CA ALA A 220 4.29 -3.59 1.74
C ALA A 220 5.39 -3.97 2.73
N VAL A 221 5.20 -5.10 3.43
CA VAL A 221 6.17 -5.62 4.40
C VAL A 221 6.44 -7.09 4.09
N THR A 222 7.71 -7.48 4.11
CA THR A 222 8.14 -8.88 4.09
C THR A 222 8.99 -9.13 5.32
N ARG A 223 8.68 -10.17 6.09
CA ARG A 223 9.42 -10.58 7.28
C ARG A 223 9.68 -12.09 7.25
N TYR A 224 10.88 -12.49 7.61
CA TYR A 224 11.28 -13.89 7.68
C TYR A 224 12.49 -14.06 8.60
N MET A 225 12.79 -15.29 8.98
CA MET A 225 13.94 -15.63 9.80
C MET A 225 14.88 -16.57 9.04
N VAL A 226 16.18 -16.35 9.19
CA VAL A 226 17.25 -17.24 8.72
C VAL A 226 18.32 -17.33 9.81
N ASP A 227 18.69 -18.55 10.21
CA ASP A 227 19.70 -18.82 11.25
C ASP A 227 19.48 -18.02 12.55
N GLY A 228 18.21 -17.90 12.94
CA GLY A 228 17.80 -17.17 14.14
C GLY A 228 17.99 -15.66 14.06
N VAL A 229 18.14 -15.08 12.85
CA VAL A 229 18.11 -13.64 12.57
C VAL A 229 16.81 -13.31 11.87
N THR A 230 16.05 -12.32 12.40
CA THR A 230 14.84 -11.83 11.75
C THR A 230 15.18 -10.69 10.79
N TYR A 231 14.76 -10.83 9.55
CA TYR A 231 14.88 -9.82 8.51
C TYR A 231 13.53 -9.21 8.21
N THR A 232 13.48 -7.89 8.14
CA THR A 232 12.28 -7.14 7.77
C THR A 232 12.59 -6.23 6.60
N ARG A 233 11.75 -6.27 5.58
CA ARG A 233 11.79 -5.36 4.43
C ARG A 233 10.47 -4.62 4.33
N THR A 234 10.53 -3.28 4.33
CA THR A 234 9.38 -2.39 4.21
C THR A 234 9.51 -1.60 2.91
N VAL A 235 8.46 -1.60 2.10
CA VAL A 235 8.44 -0.93 0.79
C VAL A 235 7.21 -0.02 0.69
N PHE A 236 7.43 1.23 0.28
CA PHE A 236 6.36 2.17 -0.05
C PHE A 236 6.77 3.12 -1.18
N SER A 237 5.79 3.63 -1.91
CA SER A 237 6.00 4.62 -2.97
C SER A 237 5.45 5.97 -2.49
N SER A 238 6.36 6.92 -2.19
CA SER A 238 6.00 8.19 -1.54
C SER A 238 5.45 9.20 -2.54
N PHE A 239 4.22 9.69 -2.31
CA PHE A 239 3.68 10.86 -3.01
C PHE A 239 4.43 12.15 -2.64
N ALA A 240 4.83 12.28 -1.38
CA ALA A 240 5.44 13.51 -0.88
C ALA A 240 6.85 13.71 -1.44
N ASP A 241 7.60 12.61 -1.62
CA ASP A 241 9.02 12.66 -1.95
C ASP A 241 9.32 12.21 -3.38
N ASP A 242 8.33 11.61 -4.05
CA ASP A 242 8.42 11.17 -5.44
C ASP A 242 9.51 10.11 -5.67
N VAL A 243 9.60 9.17 -4.75
CA VAL A 243 10.51 8.02 -4.77
C VAL A 243 9.83 6.76 -4.22
N ILE A 244 10.33 5.60 -4.62
CA ILE A 244 10.06 4.35 -3.92
C ILE A 244 11.15 4.15 -2.87
N VAL A 245 10.74 3.81 -1.64
CA VAL A 245 11.65 3.56 -0.52
C VAL A 245 11.58 2.10 -0.14
N VAL A 246 12.75 1.46 -0.03
CA VAL A 246 12.91 0.10 0.48
C VAL A 246 13.77 0.15 1.72
N ARG A 247 13.21 -0.17 2.87
CA ARG A 247 13.92 -0.28 4.13
C ARG A 247 14.19 -1.75 4.44
N MET A 248 15.42 -2.10 4.73
CA MET A 248 15.86 -3.44 5.11
C MET A 248 16.50 -3.39 6.50
N GLU A 249 16.09 -4.30 7.37
CA GLU A 249 16.55 -4.36 8.75
C GLU A 249 16.79 -5.81 9.18
N ALA A 250 17.85 -6.04 9.93
CA ALA A 250 18.12 -7.28 10.64
C ALA A 250 18.05 -7.02 12.14
N ASP A 251 17.45 -7.91 12.92
CA ASP A 251 17.35 -7.79 14.38
C ASP A 251 18.66 -8.06 15.11
N LYS A 252 19.66 -8.60 14.40
CA LYS A 252 21.02 -8.76 14.93
C LYS A 252 22.03 -7.84 14.23
N PRO A 253 22.99 -7.27 14.97
CA PRO A 253 23.98 -6.37 14.39
C PRO A 253 24.82 -7.04 13.29
N LYS A 254 25.08 -6.30 12.21
CA LYS A 254 25.96 -6.72 11.10
C LYS A 254 25.51 -7.96 10.34
N ALA A 255 24.25 -8.35 10.45
CA ALA A 255 23.73 -9.56 9.80
C ALA A 255 23.26 -9.32 8.36
N LEU A 256 23.05 -8.07 7.96
CA LEU A 256 22.53 -7.74 6.63
C LEU A 256 23.66 -7.64 5.60
N ASN A 257 23.65 -8.57 4.64
CA ASN A 257 24.56 -8.62 3.49
C ASN A 257 23.74 -8.76 2.22
N PHE A 258 24.00 -7.95 1.21
CA PHE A 258 23.31 -8.03 -0.08
C PHE A 258 24.08 -7.32 -1.19
N ASP A 259 23.74 -7.66 -2.42
CA ASP A 259 24.08 -6.87 -3.58
C ASP A 259 22.84 -6.56 -4.44
N LEU A 260 22.94 -5.51 -5.24
CA LEU A 260 21.90 -5.08 -6.17
C LEU A 260 22.27 -5.46 -7.59
N SER A 261 21.34 -6.07 -8.32
CA SER A 261 21.42 -6.23 -9.76
C SER A 261 20.15 -5.76 -10.44
N TYR A 262 20.19 -5.56 -11.74
CA TYR A 262 19.03 -5.06 -12.51
C TYR A 262 18.96 -5.78 -13.84
N ASN A 263 17.73 -6.03 -14.30
CA ASN A 263 17.46 -6.56 -15.63
C ASN A 263 16.20 -5.91 -16.23
N SER A 264 16.21 -5.72 -17.53
CA SER A 264 15.07 -5.22 -18.29
C SER A 264 14.92 -6.00 -19.59
N PRO A 265 13.69 -6.24 -20.09
CA PRO A 265 13.47 -6.78 -21.42
C PRO A 265 13.86 -5.79 -22.54
N LEU A 266 14.07 -4.52 -22.19
CA LEU A 266 14.47 -3.48 -23.12
C LEU A 266 16.02 -3.40 -23.17
N LYS A 267 16.56 -2.74 -24.21
CA LYS A 267 17.97 -2.41 -24.26
C LYS A 267 18.31 -1.46 -23.12
N HIS A 268 19.26 -1.88 -22.29
CA HIS A 268 19.63 -1.15 -21.10
C HIS A 268 21.12 -1.21 -20.78
N ALA A 269 21.58 -0.31 -19.97
CA ALA A 269 22.92 -0.28 -19.40
C ALA A 269 22.85 -0.05 -17.90
N VAL A 270 23.63 -0.82 -17.14
CA VAL A 270 23.75 -0.71 -15.68
C VAL A 270 25.15 -0.26 -15.32
N THR A 271 25.25 0.69 -14.39
CA THR A 271 26.51 1.18 -13.85
C THR A 271 26.37 1.42 -12.36
N ALA A 272 27.31 0.93 -11.56
CA ALA A 272 27.39 1.24 -10.14
C ALA A 272 28.48 2.30 -9.87
N LYS A 273 28.13 3.31 -9.05
CA LYS A 273 29.05 4.35 -8.62
C LYS A 273 28.93 4.58 -7.12
N GLY A 274 29.84 4.00 -6.36
CA GLY A 274 29.73 3.99 -4.89
C GLY A 274 28.46 3.25 -4.44
N ASN A 275 27.59 3.93 -3.72
CA ASN A 275 26.33 3.37 -3.24
C ASN A 275 25.14 3.69 -4.18
N GLU A 276 25.38 4.06 -5.41
CA GLU A 276 24.35 4.39 -6.40
C GLU A 276 24.41 3.41 -7.58
N LEU A 277 23.29 2.75 -7.88
CA LEU A 277 23.07 1.98 -9.10
C LEU A 277 22.32 2.86 -10.10
N ILE A 278 22.85 3.00 -11.31
CA ILE A 278 22.31 3.82 -12.39
C ILE A 278 21.94 2.91 -13.55
N VAL A 279 20.70 2.95 -13.96
CA VAL A 279 20.15 2.18 -15.08
C VAL A 279 19.60 3.13 -16.12
N LYS A 280 20.00 2.94 -17.38
CA LYS A 280 19.46 3.64 -18.52
C LYS A 280 18.80 2.66 -19.45
N CYS A 281 17.53 2.89 -19.77
CA CYS A 281 16.73 2.07 -20.68
C CYS A 281 16.39 2.87 -21.94
N GLU A 282 16.52 2.24 -23.09
CA GLU A 282 16.02 2.75 -24.37
C GLU A 282 14.59 2.25 -24.57
N GLY A 283 13.69 3.12 -25.08
CA GLY A 283 12.35 2.72 -25.45
C GLY A 283 12.33 1.73 -26.61
N ALA A 284 11.13 1.34 -27.03
CA ALA A 284 10.93 0.42 -28.12
C ALA A 284 10.18 1.09 -29.28
N GLU A 285 10.52 0.73 -30.50
CA GLU A 285 9.73 1.06 -31.68
C GLU A 285 8.39 0.30 -31.66
N GLN A 286 7.34 0.88 -32.23
CA GLN A 286 6.08 0.19 -32.45
C GLN A 286 5.36 0.75 -33.67
N GLU A 287 4.83 -0.14 -34.54
CA GLU A 287 3.98 0.17 -35.70
C GLU A 287 4.59 1.24 -36.63
N GLY A 288 5.92 1.20 -36.82
CA GLY A 288 6.64 2.13 -37.64
C GLY A 288 6.95 3.48 -36.97
N ILE A 289 6.55 3.67 -35.72
CA ILE A 289 6.91 4.84 -34.93
C ILE A 289 8.23 4.56 -34.18
N PRO A 290 9.33 5.26 -34.52
CA PRO A 290 10.63 5.03 -33.87
C PRO A 290 10.57 5.28 -32.36
N ALA A 291 11.39 4.53 -31.60
CA ALA A 291 11.58 4.78 -30.18
C ALA A 291 12.17 6.20 -29.96
N ALA A 292 11.47 7.03 -29.20
CA ALA A 292 11.93 8.38 -28.86
C ALA A 292 12.02 8.60 -27.35
N LEU A 293 11.38 7.74 -26.56
CA LEU A 293 11.47 7.80 -25.08
C LEU A 293 12.66 7.00 -24.59
N ASN A 294 13.39 7.59 -23.65
CA ASN A 294 14.47 6.99 -22.89
C ASN A 294 14.20 7.19 -21.41
N ALA A 295 14.49 6.18 -20.61
CA ALA A 295 14.27 6.23 -19.17
C ALA A 295 15.59 6.09 -18.42
N GLU A 296 15.69 6.73 -17.27
CA GLU A 296 16.74 6.52 -16.30
C GLU A 296 16.13 6.16 -14.95
N CYS A 297 16.64 5.08 -14.34
CA CYS A 297 16.33 4.70 -12.96
C CYS A 297 17.62 4.77 -12.15
N ARG A 298 17.54 5.29 -10.93
CA ARG A 298 18.65 5.23 -9.97
C ARG A 298 18.17 4.68 -8.63
N VAL A 299 19.03 3.87 -8.05
CA VAL A 299 18.87 3.34 -6.70
C VAL A 299 20.02 3.84 -5.84
N LEU A 300 19.74 4.73 -4.89
CA LEU A 300 20.73 5.22 -3.93
C LEU A 300 20.56 4.48 -2.61
N VAL A 301 21.64 3.86 -2.12
CA VAL A 301 21.63 3.05 -0.90
C VAL A 301 22.30 3.80 0.25
N LYS A 302 21.57 3.97 1.36
CA LYS A 302 22.13 4.36 2.65
C LYS A 302 22.19 3.16 3.58
N HIS A 303 23.30 2.92 4.23
CA HIS A 303 23.47 1.79 5.14
C HIS A 303 24.49 2.09 6.25
N ASN A 304 24.47 1.29 7.33
CA ASN A 304 25.41 1.38 8.43
C ASN A 304 26.49 0.29 8.40
N GLY A 305 26.62 -0.42 7.28
CA GLY A 305 27.63 -1.46 7.05
C GLY A 305 28.80 -0.96 6.21
N LYS A 306 29.43 -1.88 5.48
CA LYS A 306 30.58 -1.64 4.59
C LYS A 306 30.15 -1.75 3.14
N SER A 307 30.60 -0.80 2.29
CA SER A 307 30.42 -0.89 0.84
C SER A 307 31.48 -1.81 0.23
N GLY A 308 31.04 -2.74 -0.65
CA GLY A 308 31.94 -3.49 -1.52
C GLY A 308 32.33 -2.69 -2.77
N LYS A 309 33.21 -3.24 -3.58
CA LYS A 309 33.65 -2.64 -4.85
C LYS A 309 33.09 -3.44 -6.02
N SER A 310 32.32 -2.81 -6.87
CA SER A 310 31.82 -3.32 -8.14
C SER A 310 31.49 -2.16 -9.07
N ASN A 311 31.58 -2.34 -10.37
CA ASN A 311 31.19 -1.36 -11.37
C ASN A 311 29.77 -1.59 -11.92
N GLU A 312 29.16 -2.75 -11.61
CA GLU A 312 27.85 -3.15 -12.12
C GLU A 312 26.84 -3.45 -11.01
N SER A 313 27.31 -3.44 -9.75
CA SER A 313 26.50 -3.78 -8.59
C SER A 313 26.82 -2.88 -7.40
N VAL A 314 25.82 -2.51 -6.61
CA VAL A 314 26.02 -1.94 -5.28
C VAL A 314 26.06 -3.08 -4.28
N VAL A 315 27.20 -3.24 -3.59
CA VAL A 315 27.42 -4.31 -2.62
C VAL A 315 27.47 -3.75 -1.22
N VAL A 316 26.69 -4.31 -0.31
CA VAL A 316 26.61 -3.93 1.10
C VAL A 316 26.90 -5.14 1.98
N ASN A 317 27.86 -5.00 2.90
CA ASN A 317 28.26 -6.05 3.83
C ASN A 317 28.17 -5.58 5.27
N GLN A 318 27.80 -6.49 6.16
CA GLN A 318 27.82 -6.26 7.61
C GLN A 318 27.00 -5.04 8.03
N ALA A 319 25.87 -4.79 7.37
CA ALA A 319 24.91 -3.79 7.83
C ALA A 319 23.94 -4.40 8.85
N THR A 320 23.29 -3.55 9.60
CA THR A 320 22.10 -3.89 10.40
C THR A 320 20.88 -3.31 9.76
N VAL A 321 21.09 -2.21 9.05
CA VAL A 321 20.05 -1.40 8.45
C VAL A 321 20.54 -0.87 7.10
N ALA A 322 19.69 -0.93 6.09
CA ALA A 322 19.88 -0.28 4.79
C ALA A 322 18.56 0.33 4.29
N THR A 323 18.65 1.47 3.61
CA THR A 323 17.52 2.12 2.96
C THR A 323 17.88 2.42 1.52
N LEU A 324 17.08 1.88 0.59
CA LEU A 324 17.19 2.14 -0.84
C LEU A 324 16.17 3.21 -1.20
N TYR A 325 16.62 4.23 -1.89
CA TYR A 325 15.77 5.26 -2.49
C TYR A 325 15.82 5.06 -4.00
N ILE A 326 14.66 4.78 -4.61
CA ILE A 326 14.53 4.49 -6.04
C ILE A 326 13.78 5.64 -6.68
N SER A 327 14.34 6.23 -7.71
CA SER A 327 13.66 7.21 -8.56
C SER A 327 13.87 6.84 -10.02
N ALA A 328 12.84 7.05 -10.83
CA ALA A 328 12.91 6.88 -12.27
C ALA A 328 12.19 8.02 -12.96
N ALA A 329 12.60 8.33 -14.18
CA ALA A 329 11.97 9.31 -15.05
C ALA A 329 12.31 9.02 -16.50
N THR A 330 11.51 9.56 -17.42
CA THR A 330 11.80 9.57 -18.85
C THR A 330 12.15 10.97 -19.34
N ASN A 331 12.47 11.07 -20.62
CA ASN A 331 12.64 12.35 -21.30
C ASN A 331 11.31 12.95 -21.81
N PHE A 332 10.16 12.41 -21.38
CA PHE A 332 8.84 12.91 -21.72
C PHE A 332 8.58 14.29 -21.08
N VAL A 333 8.07 15.23 -21.85
CA VAL A 333 7.59 16.54 -21.39
C VAL A 333 6.09 16.63 -21.61
N ASN A 334 5.62 16.30 -22.83
CA ASN A 334 4.21 16.18 -23.18
C ASN A 334 4.07 15.35 -24.47
N TYR A 335 2.85 15.18 -24.97
CA TYR A 335 2.55 14.30 -26.10
C TYR A 335 3.22 14.64 -27.44
N HIS A 336 3.84 15.80 -27.57
CA HIS A 336 4.61 16.19 -28.76
C HIS A 336 6.04 16.63 -28.44
N ASP A 337 6.47 16.58 -27.19
CA ASP A 337 7.80 16.98 -26.74
C ASP A 337 8.43 15.92 -25.83
N VAL A 338 9.54 15.38 -26.28
CA VAL A 338 10.35 14.39 -25.57
C VAL A 338 11.79 14.90 -25.32
N SER A 339 11.96 16.21 -25.19
CA SER A 339 13.26 16.87 -24.98
C SER A 339 13.69 16.93 -23.49
N GLY A 340 12.91 16.33 -22.60
CA GLY A 340 13.16 16.34 -21.16
C GLY A 340 14.48 15.65 -20.77
N ASN A 341 14.91 15.91 -19.54
CA ASN A 341 16.16 15.37 -19.01
C ASN A 341 15.87 14.42 -17.82
N ALA A 342 15.72 13.13 -18.10
CA ALA A 342 15.47 12.07 -17.12
C ALA A 342 16.51 12.09 -15.99
N SER A 343 17.79 12.21 -16.32
CA SER A 343 18.88 12.21 -15.33
C SER A 343 18.80 13.36 -14.33
N LYS A 344 18.41 14.55 -14.79
CA LYS A 344 18.19 15.72 -13.91
C LYS A 344 17.00 15.51 -12.99
N LEU A 345 15.89 15.00 -13.51
CA LEU A 345 14.67 14.72 -12.72
C LEU A 345 14.97 13.72 -11.61
N VAL A 346 15.53 12.56 -11.96
CA VAL A 346 15.90 11.51 -11.01
C VAL A 346 16.86 12.00 -9.94
N SER A 347 17.93 12.71 -10.35
CA SER A 347 18.90 13.27 -9.40
C SER A 347 18.28 14.27 -8.43
N THR A 348 17.31 15.06 -8.90
CA THR A 348 16.63 16.07 -8.07
C THR A 348 15.75 15.40 -7.02
N SER A 349 14.93 14.40 -7.40
CA SER A 349 14.07 13.64 -6.49
C SER A 349 14.90 12.91 -5.43
N LEU A 350 15.98 12.21 -5.83
CA LEU A 350 16.86 11.51 -4.88
C LEU A 350 17.55 12.45 -3.90
N LYS A 351 18.11 13.57 -4.38
CA LYS A 351 18.78 14.56 -3.52
C LYS A 351 17.85 15.17 -2.48
N ARG A 352 16.55 15.27 -2.78
CA ARG A 352 15.52 15.72 -1.84
C ARG A 352 15.19 14.62 -0.85
N ALA A 353 14.83 13.43 -1.33
CA ALA A 353 14.35 12.32 -0.53
C ALA A 353 15.36 11.83 0.51
N VAL A 354 16.65 11.73 0.14
CA VAL A 354 17.69 11.22 1.05
C VAL A 354 18.01 12.12 2.25
N LYS A 355 17.55 13.38 2.25
CA LYS A 355 17.72 14.31 3.37
C LYS A 355 16.69 14.09 4.47
N ILE A 356 15.59 13.41 4.15
CA ILE A 356 14.49 13.17 5.07
C ILE A 356 14.81 11.89 5.85
N PRO A 357 14.75 11.90 7.18
CA PRO A 357 14.86 10.69 7.99
C PRO A 357 13.77 9.68 7.58
N TYR A 358 14.09 8.38 7.62
CA TYR A 358 13.19 7.32 7.17
C TYR A 358 11.81 7.39 7.87
N GLU A 359 11.80 7.55 9.19
CA GLU A 359 10.56 7.62 9.98
C GLU A 359 9.68 8.79 9.54
N GLN A 360 10.30 9.93 9.22
CA GLN A 360 9.58 11.10 8.72
C GLN A 360 9.07 10.86 7.29
N ALA A 361 9.86 10.21 6.43
CA ALA A 361 9.44 9.87 5.07
C ALA A 361 8.23 8.93 5.07
N LEU A 362 8.25 7.90 5.93
CA LEU A 362 7.12 6.98 6.13
C LEU A 362 5.87 7.71 6.66
N ALA A 363 6.04 8.57 7.66
CA ALA A 363 4.93 9.35 8.20
C ALA A 363 4.32 10.30 7.14
N ASN A 364 5.15 10.98 6.35
CA ASN A 364 4.72 11.85 5.26
C ASN A 364 3.95 11.06 4.19
N HIS A 365 4.46 9.88 3.80
CA HIS A 365 3.80 8.98 2.86
C HIS A 365 2.40 8.60 3.35
N ILE A 366 2.30 8.07 4.57
CA ILE A 366 1.02 7.64 5.16
C ILE A 366 0.04 8.82 5.24
N ALA A 367 0.51 10.00 5.68
CA ALA A 367 -0.35 11.18 5.78
C ALA A 367 -0.86 11.65 4.40
N ALA A 368 -0.02 11.64 3.37
CA ALA A 368 -0.41 11.99 2.02
C ALA A 368 -1.40 10.98 1.42
N TYR A 369 -1.15 9.69 1.59
CA TYR A 369 -2.03 8.61 1.14
C TYR A 369 -3.41 8.67 1.81
N LYS A 370 -3.46 8.80 3.13
CA LYS A 370 -4.71 8.84 3.89
C LYS A 370 -5.62 10.02 3.55
N LYS A 371 -5.08 11.14 3.08
CA LYS A 371 -5.92 12.26 2.58
C LYS A 371 -6.85 11.84 1.42
N GLN A 372 -6.47 10.82 0.65
CA GLN A 372 -7.27 10.28 -0.43
C GLN A 372 -8.03 9.04 0.02
N PHE A 373 -7.37 8.09 0.64
CA PHE A 373 -7.92 6.80 1.05
C PHE A 373 -9.07 6.94 2.05
N ASP A 374 -8.94 7.79 3.06
CA ASP A 374 -9.94 7.97 4.11
C ASP A 374 -11.22 8.71 3.65
N ARG A 375 -11.27 9.17 2.39
CA ARG A 375 -12.44 9.83 1.80
C ARG A 375 -13.59 8.87 1.53
N VAL A 376 -13.30 7.59 1.33
CA VAL A 376 -14.29 6.55 1.08
C VAL A 376 -14.10 5.44 2.10
N LYS A 377 -15.19 5.08 2.78
CA LYS A 377 -15.24 3.94 3.70
C LYS A 377 -16.31 2.97 3.23
N PHE A 378 -15.92 1.73 3.07
CA PHE A 378 -16.82 0.65 2.70
C PHE A 378 -16.56 -0.54 3.63
N SER A 379 -17.62 -1.08 4.20
CA SER A 379 -17.54 -2.24 5.10
C SER A 379 -18.68 -3.20 4.77
N ILE A 380 -18.36 -4.45 4.65
CA ILE A 380 -19.30 -5.57 4.54
C ILE A 380 -19.08 -6.52 5.71
N PRO A 381 -20.07 -7.34 6.09
CA PRO A 381 -19.87 -8.37 7.10
C PRO A 381 -18.68 -9.27 6.73
N SER A 382 -17.83 -9.54 7.72
CA SER A 382 -16.72 -10.49 7.54
C SER A 382 -17.21 -11.92 7.76
N THR A 383 -16.62 -12.85 7.03
CA THR A 383 -16.81 -14.29 7.16
C THR A 383 -15.68 -14.91 7.98
N GLU A 384 -15.79 -16.19 8.35
CA GLU A 384 -14.70 -16.91 9.01
C GLU A 384 -13.44 -16.99 8.14
N THR A 385 -13.61 -16.97 6.82
CA THR A 385 -12.52 -16.98 5.84
C THR A 385 -11.74 -15.67 5.78
N SER A 386 -12.28 -14.57 6.33
CA SER A 386 -11.64 -13.24 6.31
C SER A 386 -10.24 -13.20 6.97
N THR A 387 -9.92 -14.18 7.80
CA THR A 387 -8.62 -14.33 8.47
C THR A 387 -7.61 -15.13 7.68
N LEU A 388 -8.04 -15.82 6.61
CA LEU A 388 -7.18 -16.64 5.78
C LEU A 388 -6.24 -15.78 4.91
N GLU A 389 -5.21 -16.42 4.39
CA GLU A 389 -4.31 -15.83 3.38
C GLU A 389 -5.11 -15.43 2.14
N THR A 390 -4.68 -14.37 1.48
CA THR A 390 -5.40 -13.78 0.34
C THR A 390 -5.60 -14.76 -0.81
N ASP A 391 -4.60 -15.56 -1.15
CA ASP A 391 -4.69 -16.59 -2.20
C ASP A 391 -5.70 -17.68 -1.86
N LYS A 392 -5.75 -18.11 -0.59
CA LYS A 392 -6.73 -19.08 -0.09
C LYS A 392 -8.15 -18.52 -0.14
N ARG A 393 -8.32 -17.23 0.18
CA ARG A 393 -9.61 -16.54 0.05
C ARG A 393 -10.07 -16.44 -1.40
N VAL A 394 -9.18 -16.05 -2.31
CA VAL A 394 -9.48 -16.01 -3.76
C VAL A 394 -9.93 -17.37 -4.27
N ALA A 395 -9.26 -18.45 -3.83
CA ALA A 395 -9.67 -19.82 -4.19
C ALA A 395 -11.03 -20.19 -3.59
N ALA A 396 -11.25 -19.90 -2.31
CA ALA A 396 -12.52 -20.17 -1.61
C ALA A 396 -13.70 -19.41 -2.24
N PHE A 397 -13.49 -18.15 -2.65
CA PHE A 397 -14.48 -17.34 -3.36
C PHE A 397 -14.89 -17.99 -4.69
N GLY A 398 -13.93 -18.48 -5.46
CA GLY A 398 -14.19 -19.22 -6.71
C GLY A 398 -15.04 -20.47 -6.52
N GLU A 399 -15.02 -21.05 -5.31
CA GLU A 399 -15.85 -22.21 -4.90
C GLU A 399 -17.16 -21.81 -4.21
N GLY A 400 -17.45 -20.53 -4.05
CA GLY A 400 -18.61 -20.01 -3.34
C GLY A 400 -18.55 -20.16 -1.82
N LYS A 401 -17.35 -20.21 -1.25
CA LYS A 401 -17.10 -20.45 0.19
C LYS A 401 -16.57 -19.20 0.94
N ASP A 402 -16.31 -18.08 0.28
CA ASP A 402 -15.85 -16.83 0.89
C ASP A 402 -16.84 -15.68 0.67
#